data_a93613a49890be5e88c5e6865f5893e6
#
_entry.id   a93613a49890be5e88c5e6865f5893e6
#
_cell.length_a   1.000
_cell.length_b   1.000
_cell.length_c   1.000
_cell.angle_alpha   90.00
_cell.angle_beta   90.00
_cell.angle_gamma   90.00
#
_symmetry.space_group_name_H-M   'P 1'
#
loop_
_entity.id
_entity.type
_entity.pdbx_description
1 polymer ?
#
loop_
_entity_poly.entity_id
_entity_poly.type
_entity_poly.pdbx_seq_one_letter_code
_entity_poly.pdbx_strand_id
1 'polypeptide(L)'
;MNYSGLQEFIKKYGEDDDFTGGVSEDKVKETEQKLQVSLPESYKWFLRNYGSGGIFGVDIIGYDLVGPSVVDDTKDYQKYYKLIDGIVVIENVDEFAYCLDTNKMQNGECPVILWDNQEGYGFTAADNFLDYLIESLEEAKENWNEDEEDW
;
A
#
# COMPACT_ATOMS: atom_id res chain seq x y z
N MET A 1 -5.60 16.70 -0.24
CA MET A 1 -4.37 16.58 -1.06
C MET A 1 -4.69 15.71 -2.26
N ASN A 2 -4.14 16.00 -3.43
CA ASN A 2 -4.27 15.19 -4.64
C ASN A 2 -2.91 14.53 -4.97
N TYR A 3 -2.81 13.90 -6.15
CA TYR A 3 -1.55 13.26 -6.55
C TYR A 3 -0.37 14.23 -6.56
N SER A 4 -0.55 15.42 -7.12
CA SER A 4 0.51 16.44 -7.17
C SER A 4 0.95 16.86 -5.77
N GLY A 5 0.00 17.08 -4.87
CA GLY A 5 0.29 17.41 -3.48
C GLY A 5 1.03 16.32 -2.75
N LEU A 6 0.65 15.06 -3.00
CA LEU A 6 1.33 13.90 -2.42
C LEU A 6 2.76 13.78 -2.94
N GLN A 7 2.96 13.97 -4.25
CA GLN A 7 4.31 13.96 -4.83
C GLN A 7 5.21 15.05 -4.23
N GLU A 8 4.68 16.25 -4.05
CA GLU A 8 5.40 17.35 -3.41
C GLU A 8 5.74 17.05 -1.96
N PHE A 9 4.80 16.44 -1.22
CA PHE A 9 5.01 16.01 0.17
C PHE A 9 6.15 14.99 0.25
N ILE A 10 6.12 13.97 -0.61
CA ILE A 10 7.15 12.93 -0.66
C ILE A 10 8.51 13.54 -1.03
N LYS A 11 8.54 14.43 -2.01
CA LYS A 11 9.77 15.11 -2.43
C LYS A 11 10.36 15.95 -1.31
N LYS A 12 9.52 16.61 -0.54
CA LYS A 12 9.95 17.50 0.55
C LYS A 12 10.52 16.73 1.74
N TYR A 13 9.91 15.62 2.12
CA TYR A 13 10.24 14.88 3.34
C TYR A 13 10.98 13.56 3.11
N GLY A 14 10.95 13.03 1.91
CA GLY A 14 11.58 11.76 1.57
C GLY A 14 13.03 11.90 1.11
N GLU A 15 13.72 10.78 1.07
CA GLU A 15 15.07 10.65 0.55
C GLU A 15 15.09 9.67 -0.63
N ASP A 16 16.16 9.65 -1.41
CA ASP A 16 16.26 8.86 -2.65
C ASP A 16 16.07 7.36 -2.42
N ASP A 17 16.45 6.85 -1.26
CA ASP A 17 16.39 5.42 -0.94
C ASP A 17 15.14 4.99 -0.17
N ASP A 18 14.21 5.91 0.10
CA ASP A 18 12.95 5.57 0.78
C ASP A 18 12.03 4.72 -0.09
N PHE A 19 12.15 4.82 -1.38
CA PHE A 19 11.36 4.05 -2.35
C PHE A 19 12.29 3.28 -3.28
N THR A 20 11.82 2.12 -3.77
CA THR A 20 12.62 1.28 -4.65
C THR A 20 12.66 1.80 -6.10
N GLY A 21 11.74 2.68 -6.46
CA GLY A 21 11.65 3.28 -7.79
C GLY A 21 10.49 2.73 -8.60
N GLY A 22 9.91 3.59 -9.44
CA GLY A 22 8.76 3.24 -10.26
C GLY A 22 9.07 2.12 -11.26
N VAL A 23 8.04 1.36 -11.62
CA VAL A 23 8.19 0.23 -12.54
C VAL A 23 7.38 0.45 -13.82
N SER A 24 7.72 -0.30 -14.86
CA SER A 24 7.07 -0.21 -16.17
C SER A 24 5.64 -0.77 -16.13
N GLU A 25 4.85 -0.41 -17.14
CA GLU A 25 3.49 -0.93 -17.29
C GLU A 25 3.46 -2.45 -17.40
N ASP A 26 4.47 -3.06 -18.03
CA ASP A 26 4.58 -4.51 -18.13
C ASP A 26 4.67 -5.17 -16.75
N LYS A 27 5.39 -4.55 -15.83
CA LYS A 27 5.52 -5.05 -14.45
C LYS A 27 4.23 -4.86 -13.65
N VAL A 28 3.50 -3.77 -13.89
CA VAL A 28 2.17 -3.57 -13.30
C VAL A 28 1.22 -4.67 -13.76
N LYS A 29 1.20 -4.97 -15.06
CA LYS A 29 0.37 -6.04 -15.61
C LYS A 29 0.77 -7.42 -15.09
N GLU A 30 2.06 -7.67 -14.98
CA GLU A 30 2.59 -8.91 -14.37
C GLU A 30 2.03 -9.10 -12.96
N THR A 31 2.02 -8.03 -12.16
CA THR A 31 1.51 -8.06 -10.80
C THR A 31 0.02 -8.41 -10.78
N GLU A 32 -0.78 -7.76 -11.64
CA GLU A 32 -2.22 -8.05 -11.75
C GLU A 32 -2.47 -9.50 -12.17
N GLN A 33 -1.70 -10.02 -13.12
CA GLN A 33 -1.84 -11.39 -13.59
C GLN A 33 -1.50 -12.40 -12.49
N LYS A 34 -0.44 -12.18 -11.75
CA LYS A 34 -0.01 -13.07 -10.69
C LYS A 34 -0.97 -13.05 -9.50
N LEU A 35 -1.59 -11.92 -9.22
CA LEU A 35 -2.61 -11.78 -8.17
C LEU A 35 -4.00 -12.21 -8.66
N GLN A 36 -4.21 -12.29 -9.97
CA GLN A 36 -5.50 -12.58 -10.59
C GLN A 36 -6.58 -11.57 -10.19
N VAL A 37 -6.21 -10.30 -10.16
CA VAL A 37 -7.11 -9.19 -9.82
C VAL A 37 -6.86 -8.01 -10.76
N SER A 38 -7.83 -7.09 -10.81
CA SER A 38 -7.60 -5.74 -11.35
C SER A 38 -7.26 -4.84 -10.19
N LEU A 39 -6.11 -4.18 -10.25
CA LEU A 39 -5.67 -3.27 -9.19
C LEU A 39 -6.33 -1.90 -9.37
N PRO A 40 -6.61 -1.18 -8.28
CA PRO A 40 -7.15 0.17 -8.37
C PRO A 40 -6.13 1.13 -8.99
N GLU A 41 -6.63 2.17 -9.66
CA GLU A 41 -5.81 3.12 -10.40
C GLU A 41 -4.79 3.84 -9.50
N SER A 42 -5.19 4.21 -8.28
CA SER A 42 -4.29 4.90 -7.36
C SER A 42 -3.11 4.02 -6.91
N TYR A 43 -3.35 2.72 -6.71
CA TYR A 43 -2.27 1.80 -6.36
C TYR A 43 -1.35 1.54 -7.56
N LYS A 44 -1.90 1.41 -8.78
CA LYS A 44 -1.08 1.30 -10.00
C LYS A 44 -0.23 2.55 -10.21
N TRP A 45 -0.79 3.74 -9.93
CA TRP A 45 -0.03 4.99 -9.96
C TRP A 45 1.17 4.92 -8.98
N PHE A 46 0.96 4.39 -7.79
CA PHE A 46 2.03 4.21 -6.81
C PHE A 46 3.13 3.28 -7.34
N LEU A 47 2.75 2.15 -7.93
CA LEU A 47 3.72 1.22 -8.52
C LEU A 47 4.53 1.90 -9.64
N ARG A 48 3.87 2.66 -10.50
CA ARG A 48 4.53 3.34 -11.64
C ARG A 48 5.49 4.43 -11.20
N ASN A 49 5.23 5.09 -10.10
CA ASN A 49 6.02 6.23 -9.64
C ASN A 49 7.01 5.89 -8.52
N TYR A 50 6.70 4.94 -7.67
CA TYR A 50 7.49 4.66 -6.47
C TYR A 50 7.88 3.18 -6.31
N GLY A 51 7.15 2.25 -6.90
CA GLY A 51 7.43 0.82 -6.78
C GLY A 51 7.02 0.24 -5.42
N SER A 52 7.74 0.58 -4.37
CA SER A 52 7.45 0.17 -3.00
C SER A 52 8.17 1.11 -2.04
N GLY A 53 7.80 1.04 -0.75
CA GLY A 53 8.46 1.81 0.30
C GLY A 53 7.58 2.90 0.90
N GLY A 54 8.20 3.85 1.56
CA GLY A 54 7.50 4.95 2.22
C GLY A 54 8.44 5.79 3.07
N ILE A 55 7.84 6.73 3.80
CA ILE A 55 8.56 7.64 4.68
C ILE A 55 7.89 7.64 6.07
N PHE A 56 8.60 8.12 7.08
CA PHE A 56 8.12 8.22 8.46
C PHE A 56 7.68 6.87 9.05
N GLY A 57 8.25 5.76 8.59
CA GLY A 57 7.88 4.42 9.05
C GLY A 57 6.72 3.76 8.32
N VAL A 58 6.08 4.47 7.41
CA VAL A 58 5.08 3.88 6.50
C VAL A 58 5.83 3.11 5.42
N ASP A 59 5.46 1.85 5.18
CA ASP A 59 6.14 0.99 4.20
C ASP A 59 5.11 0.25 3.36
N ILE A 60 4.87 0.74 2.16
CA ILE A 60 3.89 0.15 1.25
C ILE A 60 4.56 -0.96 0.43
N ILE A 61 3.95 -2.13 0.50
CA ILE A 61 4.38 -3.31 -0.26
C ILE A 61 3.93 -3.15 -1.71
N GLY A 62 4.83 -3.38 -2.63
CA GLY A 62 4.53 -3.22 -4.06
C GLY A 62 5.44 -4.06 -4.93
N TYR A 63 6.14 -3.42 -5.85
CA TYR A 63 7.12 -4.05 -6.73
C TYR A 63 8.50 -3.48 -6.38
N ASP A 64 9.32 -4.27 -5.72
CA ASP A 64 10.65 -3.83 -5.27
C ASP A 64 11.76 -4.30 -6.22
N LEU A 65 13.01 -4.16 -5.80
CA LEU A 65 14.18 -4.50 -6.62
C LEU A 65 14.31 -6.00 -6.91
N VAL A 66 13.66 -6.84 -6.09
CA VAL A 66 13.69 -8.31 -6.25
C VAL A 66 12.50 -8.78 -7.09
N GLY A 67 11.37 -8.08 -7.05
CA GLY A 67 10.16 -8.45 -7.79
C GLY A 67 8.89 -7.96 -7.10
N PRO A 68 7.73 -8.49 -7.49
CA PRO A 68 6.45 -8.05 -6.93
C PRO A 68 6.19 -8.66 -5.55
N SER A 69 6.81 -8.07 -4.52
CA SER A 69 6.65 -8.52 -3.13
C SER A 69 5.18 -8.54 -2.68
N VAL A 70 4.34 -7.68 -3.25
CA VAL A 70 2.89 -7.67 -2.97
C VAL A 70 2.25 -9.02 -3.32
N VAL A 71 2.74 -9.70 -4.35
CA VAL A 71 2.24 -11.03 -4.73
C VAL A 71 2.63 -12.06 -3.67
N ASP A 72 3.90 -12.06 -3.27
CA ASP A 72 4.42 -13.02 -2.29
C ASP A 72 3.73 -12.84 -0.93
N ASP A 73 3.60 -11.62 -0.46
CA ASP A 73 2.96 -11.33 0.84
C ASP A 73 1.47 -11.68 0.82
N THR A 74 0.78 -11.39 -0.28
CA THR A 74 -0.64 -11.75 -0.43
C THR A 74 -0.81 -13.28 -0.39
N LYS A 75 0.04 -14.01 -1.11
CA LYS A 75 -0.02 -15.48 -1.11
C LYS A 75 0.30 -16.07 0.25
N ASP A 76 1.24 -15.50 0.98
CA ASP A 76 1.55 -15.91 2.35
C ASP A 76 0.34 -15.70 3.27
N TYR A 77 -0.35 -14.58 3.16
CA TYR A 77 -1.56 -14.31 3.93
C TYR A 77 -2.69 -15.28 3.58
N GLN A 78 -2.81 -15.64 2.30
CA GLN A 78 -3.78 -16.66 1.89
C GLN A 78 -3.46 -18.02 2.53
N LYS A 79 -2.20 -18.36 2.59
CA LYS A 79 -1.74 -19.66 3.13
C LYS A 79 -1.85 -19.74 4.65
N TYR A 80 -1.44 -18.68 5.36
CA TYR A 80 -1.29 -18.72 6.81
C TYR A 80 -2.43 -18.05 7.58
N TYR A 81 -3.14 -17.09 6.98
CA TYR A 81 -4.13 -16.28 7.68
C TYR A 81 -5.50 -16.28 7.01
N LYS A 82 -5.74 -17.24 6.13
CA LYS A 82 -7.03 -17.48 5.47
C LYS A 82 -7.53 -16.28 4.66
N LEU A 83 -6.62 -15.46 4.13
CA LEU A 83 -7.00 -14.32 3.31
C LEU A 83 -7.81 -14.81 2.11
N ILE A 84 -8.97 -14.18 1.88
CA ILE A 84 -9.86 -14.57 0.78
C ILE A 84 -9.36 -14.01 -0.56
N ASP A 85 -9.79 -14.64 -1.66
CA ASP A 85 -9.43 -14.21 -3.01
C ASP A 85 -9.91 -12.78 -3.25
N GLY A 86 -9.12 -12.00 -3.96
CA GLY A 86 -9.45 -10.61 -4.29
C GLY A 86 -8.96 -9.58 -3.28
N ILE A 87 -8.48 -10.02 -2.13
CA ILE A 87 -7.89 -9.12 -1.12
C ILE A 87 -6.37 -9.13 -1.29
N VAL A 88 -5.77 -7.95 -1.38
CA VAL A 88 -4.33 -7.77 -1.68
C VAL A 88 -3.65 -7.05 -0.54
N VAL A 89 -2.62 -7.68 0.05
CA VAL A 89 -1.86 -7.12 1.19
C VAL A 89 -0.94 -6.01 0.71
N ILE A 90 -1.12 -4.79 1.21
CA ILE A 90 -0.29 -3.64 0.82
C ILE A 90 0.54 -3.06 1.96
N GLU A 91 0.22 -3.36 3.20
CA GLU A 91 1.04 -2.94 4.34
C GLU A 91 0.87 -3.93 5.49
N ASN A 92 1.98 -4.46 5.98
CA ASN A 92 1.98 -5.40 7.11
C ASN A 92 2.30 -4.65 8.40
N VAL A 93 1.44 -4.80 9.41
CA VAL A 93 1.63 -4.14 10.71
C VAL A 93 1.43 -5.19 11.82
N ASP A 94 2.50 -5.91 12.15
CA ASP A 94 2.52 -6.92 13.22
C ASP A 94 1.44 -8.01 13.07
N GLU A 95 0.35 -7.90 13.83
CA GLU A 95 -0.70 -8.93 13.88
C GLU A 95 -1.82 -8.73 12.88
N PHE A 96 -1.70 -7.71 12.02
CA PHE A 96 -2.71 -7.42 11.01
C PHE A 96 -2.04 -6.80 9.77
N ALA A 97 -2.82 -6.68 8.70
CA ALA A 97 -2.38 -6.03 7.48
C ALA A 97 -3.46 -5.11 6.94
N TYR A 98 -3.03 -4.06 6.27
CA TYR A 98 -3.94 -3.24 5.46
C TYR A 98 -3.92 -3.81 4.04
N CYS A 99 -5.10 -3.90 3.46
CA CYS A 99 -5.30 -4.61 2.20
C CYS A 99 -6.25 -3.85 1.27
N LEU A 100 -6.04 -4.06 -0.04
CA LEU A 100 -6.99 -3.60 -1.05
C LEU A 100 -8.10 -4.65 -1.18
N ASP A 101 -9.35 -4.25 -1.08
CA ASP A 101 -10.49 -5.15 -1.31
C ASP A 101 -10.94 -5.02 -2.77
N THR A 102 -10.25 -5.73 -3.68
CA THR A 102 -10.57 -5.64 -5.11
C THR A 102 -11.91 -6.28 -5.46
N ASN A 103 -12.55 -7.00 -4.54
CA ASN A 103 -13.91 -7.50 -4.73
C ASN A 103 -14.94 -6.37 -4.72
N LYS A 104 -14.56 -5.20 -4.22
CA LYS A 104 -15.42 -4.02 -4.13
C LYS A 104 -14.94 -2.89 -5.06
N MET A 105 -14.39 -3.25 -6.21
CA MET A 105 -13.97 -2.25 -7.20
C MET A 105 -15.17 -1.46 -7.70
N GLN A 106 -15.01 -0.14 -7.73
CA GLN A 106 -16.03 0.78 -8.23
C GLN A 106 -15.33 2.01 -8.81
N ASN A 107 -15.62 2.32 -10.08
CA ASN A 107 -15.01 3.47 -10.78
C ASN A 107 -13.47 3.46 -10.75
N GLY A 108 -12.88 2.28 -10.86
CA GLY A 108 -11.42 2.13 -10.90
C GLY A 108 -10.72 2.17 -9.55
N GLU A 109 -11.46 2.22 -8.45
CA GLU A 109 -10.92 2.25 -7.10
C GLU A 109 -11.58 1.19 -6.22
N CYS A 110 -10.93 0.87 -5.09
CA CYS A 110 -11.51 -0.04 -4.10
C CYS A 110 -11.10 0.42 -2.69
N PRO A 111 -11.85 0.01 -1.66
CA PRO A 111 -11.50 0.39 -0.30
C PRO A 111 -10.25 -0.31 0.19
N VAL A 112 -9.59 0.33 1.16
CA VAL A 112 -8.51 -0.27 1.95
C VAL A 112 -9.14 -0.77 3.25
N ILE A 113 -8.93 -2.05 3.55
CA ILE A 113 -9.51 -2.70 4.73
C ILE A 113 -8.41 -3.28 5.61
N LEU A 114 -8.75 -3.54 6.86
CA LEU A 114 -7.85 -4.23 7.77
C LEU A 114 -8.16 -5.72 7.78
N TRP A 115 -7.12 -6.55 7.67
CA TRP A 115 -7.22 -7.99 7.82
C TRP A 115 -6.45 -8.41 9.07
N ASP A 116 -7.18 -8.93 10.06
CA ASP A 116 -6.58 -9.42 11.30
C ASP A 116 -6.10 -10.86 11.12
N ASN A 117 -4.90 -11.18 11.61
CA ASN A 117 -4.32 -12.51 11.44
C ASN A 117 -5.16 -13.62 12.08
N GLN A 118 -5.95 -13.32 13.10
CA GLN A 118 -6.78 -14.28 13.79
C GLN A 118 -8.25 -14.20 13.41
N GLU A 119 -8.78 -12.99 13.29
CA GLU A 119 -10.22 -12.76 13.11
C GLU A 119 -10.63 -12.48 11.66
N GLY A 120 -9.66 -12.19 10.79
CA GLY A 120 -9.92 -11.97 9.38
C GLY A 120 -10.37 -10.56 9.06
N TYR A 121 -11.40 -10.43 8.24
CA TYR A 121 -11.89 -9.15 7.73
C TYR A 121 -12.33 -8.23 8.88
N GLY A 122 -11.66 -7.11 9.03
CA GLY A 122 -11.93 -6.13 10.08
C GLY A 122 -12.78 -4.96 9.57
N PHE A 123 -12.22 -3.77 9.59
CA PHE A 123 -12.95 -2.55 9.23
C PHE A 123 -12.35 -1.91 7.97
N THR A 124 -13.13 -1.00 7.37
CA THR A 124 -12.65 -0.18 6.24
C THR A 124 -11.79 0.96 6.78
N ALA A 125 -10.53 0.99 6.37
CA ALA A 125 -9.57 2.00 6.80
C ALA A 125 -9.65 3.28 5.95
N ALA A 126 -9.98 3.15 4.66
CA ALA A 126 -10.12 4.30 3.75
C ALA A 126 -10.96 3.88 2.55
N ASP A 127 -11.56 4.86 1.88
CA ASP A 127 -12.40 4.62 0.70
C ASP A 127 -11.60 4.22 -0.53
N ASN A 128 -10.34 4.64 -0.60
CA ASN A 128 -9.42 4.28 -1.70
C ASN A 128 -7.98 4.35 -1.23
N PHE A 129 -7.07 3.85 -2.05
CA PHE A 129 -5.65 3.79 -1.70
C PHE A 129 -5.00 5.17 -1.60
N LEU A 130 -5.36 6.11 -2.46
CA LEU A 130 -4.78 7.46 -2.41
C LEU A 130 -5.05 8.11 -1.06
N ASP A 131 -6.32 8.08 -0.62
CA ASP A 131 -6.72 8.64 0.68
C ASP A 131 -5.99 7.92 1.82
N TYR A 132 -5.89 6.59 1.75
CA TYR A 132 -5.17 5.79 2.73
C TYR A 132 -3.72 6.25 2.85
N LEU A 133 -3.03 6.39 1.73
CA LEU A 133 -1.61 6.76 1.71
C LEU A 133 -1.39 8.17 2.24
N ILE A 134 -2.22 9.13 1.80
CA ILE A 134 -2.14 10.52 2.26
C ILE A 134 -2.35 10.59 3.78
N GLU A 135 -3.42 9.98 4.28
CA GLU A 135 -3.74 9.99 5.72
C GLU A 135 -2.63 9.30 6.53
N SER A 136 -2.11 8.18 6.04
CA SER A 136 -1.03 7.45 6.72
C SER A 136 0.23 8.28 6.82
N LEU A 137 0.62 8.97 5.76
CA LEU A 137 1.83 9.78 5.75
C LEU A 137 1.67 11.05 6.59
N GLU A 138 0.51 11.69 6.55
CA GLU A 138 0.24 12.88 7.37
C GLU A 138 0.26 12.54 8.86
N GLU A 139 -0.39 11.45 9.24
CA GLU A 139 -0.42 10.97 10.63
C GLU A 139 0.98 10.56 11.10
N ALA A 140 1.71 9.83 10.26
CA ALA A 140 3.07 9.40 10.58
C ALA A 140 4.00 10.60 10.76
N LYS A 141 3.84 11.65 9.96
CA LYS A 141 4.64 12.87 10.10
C LYS A 141 4.35 13.59 11.42
N GLU A 142 3.09 13.67 11.82
CA GLU A 142 2.71 14.28 13.10
C GLU A 142 3.33 13.53 14.27
N ASN A 143 3.24 12.20 14.26
CA ASN A 143 3.83 11.35 15.29
C ASN A 143 5.35 11.46 15.32
N TRP A 144 5.98 11.57 14.15
CA TRP A 144 7.42 11.76 14.02
C TRP A 144 7.87 13.08 14.64
N ASN A 145 7.13 14.18 14.41
CA ASN A 145 7.42 15.48 14.97
C ASN A 145 7.22 15.51 16.50
N GLU A 146 6.19 14.83 17.01
CA GLU A 146 5.94 14.70 18.44
C GLU A 146 7.09 13.99 19.14
N ASP A 147 7.63 12.92 18.54
CA ASP A 147 8.78 12.20 19.07
C ASP A 147 10.03 13.09 19.13
N GLU A 148 10.22 13.96 18.15
CA GLU A 148 11.32 14.93 18.16
C GLU A 148 11.14 16.01 19.22
N GLU A 149 9.91 16.45 19.49
CA GLU A 149 9.60 17.47 20.47
C GLU A 149 9.75 16.98 21.92
N ASP A 150 9.63 15.69 22.15
CA ASP A 150 9.75 15.06 23.47
C ASP A 150 11.21 15.01 23.98
N TRP A 151 12.15 15.46 23.18
CA TRP A 151 13.56 15.59 23.56
C TRP A 151 13.82 17.00 24.13
#